data_3cf21a4459cab57d048030957a937125
#
_entry.id   3cf21a4459cab57d048030957a937125
#
_cell.length_a   1.000
_cell.length_b   1.000
_cell.length_c   1.000
_cell.angle_alpha   90.00
_cell.angle_beta   90.00
_cell.angle_gamma   90.00
#
_symmetry.space_group_name_H-M   'P 1'
#
loop_
_entity.id
_entity.type
_entity.pdbx_description
1 polymer ?
#
loop_
_entity_poly.entity_id
_entity_poly.type
_entity_poly.pdbx_seq_one_letter_code
_entity_poly.pdbx_strand_id
1 'polypeptide(L)'
;GGDERYQYAYVMSKVSPLGPYEYPEQDIVSTTDYEQGVFGPGHGCVFNTDEDHYYFAYLEFGRRSTNRQTYVNRLEFNEDGTIRPVKLSLDGVGPLRKVKGRKEIKADTVYASSTAAPLFIEPMQDDLCRRTEYFVPAFAADGLNGSRWMAAEGDKDKWLVADLGRIRKIRRSEIYFVRPTAGHAYQLEGSLDGTTWRKCGGHDDLRMQSPHVDEPKGKYRFLRVRISEGVAGVWEWN
;
A
#
# COMPACT_ATOMS: atom_id res chain seq x y z
N GLY A 1 0.08 -23.77 1.59
CA GLY A 1 0.09 -23.17 0.36
C GLY A 1 1.30 -22.30 0.07
N GLY A 2 1.81 -22.37 -1.07
CA GLY A 2 2.83 -21.52 -1.68
C GLY A 2 2.50 -21.39 -3.14
N ASP A 3 1.21 -21.33 -3.45
CA ASP A 3 0.69 -21.30 -4.81
C ASP A 3 -0.02 -19.97 -5.05
N GLU A 4 0.29 -19.33 -6.15
CA GLU A 4 -0.35 -18.08 -6.59
C GLU A 4 -1.85 -18.26 -6.90
N ARG A 5 -2.33 -19.52 -7.05
CA ARG A 5 -3.74 -19.89 -7.25
C ARG A 5 -4.50 -20.08 -5.93
N TYR A 6 -3.90 -19.69 -4.81
CA TYR A 6 -4.55 -19.79 -3.51
C TYR A 6 -5.91 -19.07 -3.53
N GLN A 7 -6.90 -19.66 -2.89
CA GLN A 7 -8.25 -19.11 -2.83
C GLN A 7 -8.82 -19.24 -1.42
N TYR A 8 -9.85 -18.49 -1.13
CA TYR A 8 -10.56 -18.50 0.15
C TYR A 8 -12.01 -18.95 -0.08
N ALA A 9 -12.40 -20.00 0.62
CA ALA A 9 -13.75 -20.54 0.58
C ALA A 9 -14.37 -20.53 1.98
N TYR A 10 -15.67 -20.72 2.07
CA TYR A 10 -16.39 -20.75 3.34
C TYR A 10 -17.43 -21.88 3.38
N VAL A 11 -17.79 -22.24 4.58
CA VAL A 11 -18.95 -23.07 4.91
C VAL A 11 -19.86 -22.28 5.82
N MET A 12 -21.14 -22.60 5.85
CA MET A 12 -22.10 -21.93 6.72
C MET A 12 -22.96 -22.90 7.48
N SER A 13 -23.49 -22.45 8.60
CA SER A 13 -24.50 -23.18 9.37
C SER A 13 -25.71 -22.28 9.62
N LYS A 14 -26.89 -22.81 9.38
CA LYS A 14 -28.17 -22.17 9.70
C LYS A 14 -28.69 -22.53 11.10
N VAL A 15 -27.98 -23.38 11.81
CA VAL A 15 -28.41 -23.96 13.09
C VAL A 15 -27.63 -23.35 14.26
N SER A 16 -26.31 -23.46 14.23
CA SER A 16 -25.47 -22.94 15.31
C SER A 16 -24.02 -22.73 14.85
N PRO A 17 -23.20 -21.98 15.61
CA PRO A 17 -21.76 -21.87 15.33
C PRO A 17 -20.99 -23.19 15.42
N LEU A 18 -21.61 -24.24 15.94
CA LEU A 18 -21.02 -25.58 16.05
C LEU A 18 -21.45 -26.50 14.91
N GLY A 19 -22.22 -26.01 13.95
CA GLY A 19 -22.73 -26.78 12.83
C GLY A 19 -24.16 -27.30 13.02
N PRO A 20 -24.63 -28.21 12.18
CA PRO A 20 -23.93 -28.75 11.01
C PRO A 20 -23.58 -27.71 9.98
N TYR A 21 -22.45 -27.92 9.27
CA TYR A 21 -21.98 -27.00 8.22
C TYR A 21 -22.34 -27.54 6.84
N GLU A 22 -22.68 -26.63 5.96
CA GLU A 22 -22.99 -26.86 4.56
C GLU A 22 -22.15 -25.97 3.66
N TYR A 23 -21.78 -26.48 2.49
CA TYR A 23 -21.20 -25.67 1.43
C TYR A 23 -22.34 -24.97 0.69
N PRO A 24 -22.34 -23.64 0.60
CA PRO A 24 -23.28 -22.97 -0.30
C PRO A 24 -22.92 -23.27 -1.77
N GLU A 25 -23.86 -23.05 -2.68
CA GLU A 25 -23.64 -23.25 -4.12
C GLU A 25 -22.45 -22.41 -4.62
N GLN A 26 -22.33 -21.20 -4.09
CA GLN A 26 -21.16 -20.32 -4.29
C GLN A 26 -20.36 -20.24 -2.98
N ASP A 27 -19.38 -21.09 -2.84
CA ASP A 27 -18.55 -21.18 -1.63
C ASP A 27 -17.22 -20.38 -1.69
N ILE A 28 -16.84 -19.88 -2.87
CA ILE A 28 -15.60 -19.12 -3.05
C ILE A 28 -15.82 -17.66 -2.67
N VAL A 29 -15.13 -17.20 -1.63
CA VAL A 29 -15.08 -15.80 -1.21
C VAL A 29 -14.17 -15.00 -2.12
N SER A 30 -12.96 -15.53 -2.39
CA SER A 30 -11.97 -14.87 -3.23
C SER A 30 -11.02 -15.87 -3.89
N THR A 31 -10.60 -15.55 -5.09
CA THR A 31 -9.60 -16.30 -5.84
C THR A 31 -8.67 -15.32 -6.57
N THR A 32 -7.60 -15.83 -7.15
CA THR A 32 -6.68 -15.03 -7.96
C THR A 32 -7.45 -14.29 -9.06
N ASP A 33 -7.22 -12.99 -9.15
CA ASP A 33 -7.74 -12.13 -10.19
C ASP A 33 -6.58 -11.63 -11.07
N TYR A 34 -6.43 -12.26 -12.24
CA TYR A 34 -5.35 -11.94 -13.18
C TYR A 34 -5.53 -10.57 -13.81
N GLU A 35 -6.76 -10.09 -13.97
CA GLU A 35 -7.05 -8.78 -14.56
C GLU A 35 -6.65 -7.65 -13.60
N GLN A 36 -6.92 -7.82 -12.31
CA GLN A 36 -6.55 -6.87 -11.28
C GLN A 36 -5.12 -7.05 -10.76
N GLY A 37 -4.44 -8.12 -11.17
CA GLY A 37 -3.09 -8.42 -10.72
C GLY A 37 -3.01 -8.83 -9.25
N VAL A 38 -4.07 -9.39 -8.69
CA VAL A 38 -4.14 -9.91 -7.32
C VAL A 38 -3.97 -11.42 -7.33
N PHE A 39 -2.93 -11.91 -6.68
CA PHE A 39 -2.54 -13.31 -6.73
C PHE A 39 -2.59 -13.98 -5.37
N GLY A 40 -3.19 -15.16 -5.32
CA GLY A 40 -3.24 -16.02 -4.16
C GLY A 40 -3.85 -15.35 -2.92
N PRO A 41 -5.04 -14.73 -3.01
CA PRO A 41 -5.67 -14.07 -1.87
C PRO A 41 -6.04 -15.12 -0.83
N GLY A 42 -5.36 -15.07 0.31
CA GLY A 42 -5.55 -16.03 1.39
C GLY A 42 -5.22 -15.44 2.75
N HIS A 43 -5.13 -16.28 3.79
CA HIS A 43 -4.83 -15.85 5.16
C HIS A 43 -5.66 -14.64 5.60
N GLY A 44 -6.96 -14.68 5.28
CA GLY A 44 -7.85 -13.55 5.47
C GLY A 44 -8.70 -13.67 6.73
N CYS A 45 -9.34 -12.58 7.05
CA CYS A 45 -10.41 -12.53 8.03
C CYS A 45 -11.52 -11.58 7.57
N VAL A 46 -12.71 -11.80 8.08
CA VAL A 46 -13.82 -10.88 7.92
C VAL A 46 -13.95 -10.05 9.18
N PHE A 47 -14.13 -8.75 9.03
CA PHE A 47 -14.40 -7.84 10.14
C PHE A 47 -15.44 -6.81 9.71
N ASN A 48 -16.06 -6.16 10.68
CA ASN A 48 -16.99 -5.06 10.46
C ASN A 48 -16.57 -3.82 11.25
N THR A 49 -16.97 -2.66 10.77
CA THR A 49 -16.74 -1.38 11.46
C THR A 49 -18.02 -0.82 12.09
N ASP A 50 -19.14 -1.34 11.65
CA ASP A 50 -20.51 -1.06 12.13
C ASP A 50 -21.42 -2.22 11.69
N GLU A 51 -22.73 -2.12 11.96
CA GLU A 51 -23.68 -3.20 11.68
C GLU A 51 -23.85 -3.50 10.19
N ASP A 52 -23.57 -2.53 9.32
CA ASP A 52 -23.87 -2.62 7.87
C ASP A 52 -22.64 -2.80 6.97
N HIS A 53 -21.43 -2.60 7.50
CA HIS A 53 -20.22 -2.55 6.70
C HIS A 53 -19.25 -3.66 7.08
N TYR A 54 -19.14 -4.65 6.21
CA TYR A 54 -18.21 -5.76 6.34
C TYR A 54 -17.06 -5.63 5.36
N TYR A 55 -15.93 -6.14 5.77
CA TYR A 55 -14.68 -6.09 5.02
C TYR A 55 -13.98 -7.44 5.09
N PHE A 56 -13.34 -7.79 3.99
CA PHE A 56 -12.46 -8.93 3.89
C PHE A 56 -11.01 -8.43 3.82
N ALA A 57 -10.26 -8.68 4.90
CA ALA A 57 -8.82 -8.49 4.89
C ALA A 57 -8.15 -9.78 4.45
N TYR A 58 -7.23 -9.70 3.53
CA TYR A 58 -6.54 -10.85 2.99
C TYR A 58 -5.08 -10.54 2.70
N LEU A 59 -4.28 -11.58 2.64
CA LEU A 59 -2.90 -11.53 2.23
C LEU A 59 -2.84 -11.77 0.72
N GLU A 60 -2.30 -10.85 -0.04
CA GLU A 60 -1.87 -11.11 -1.42
C GLU A 60 -0.57 -11.92 -1.36
N PHE A 61 -0.47 -12.98 -2.17
CA PHE A 61 0.64 -13.95 -2.13
C PHE A 61 2.01 -13.28 -2.28
N GLY A 62 2.05 -12.19 -3.02
CA GLY A 62 3.27 -11.48 -3.33
C GLY A 62 4.14 -12.22 -4.35
N ARG A 63 5.06 -11.49 -4.87
CA ARG A 63 5.97 -11.96 -5.91
C ARG A 63 7.03 -12.84 -5.28
N ARG A 64 7.09 -14.11 -5.68
CA ARG A 64 7.98 -15.12 -5.10
C ARG A 64 7.88 -15.24 -3.57
N SER A 65 6.69 -15.04 -3.03
CA SER A 65 6.45 -15.04 -1.57
C SER A 65 7.26 -14.00 -0.78
N THR A 66 7.74 -12.94 -1.43
CA THR A 66 8.66 -11.99 -0.78
C THR A 66 8.01 -10.69 -0.36
N ASN A 67 6.95 -10.28 -1.05
CA ASN A 67 6.26 -9.00 -0.83
C ASN A 67 4.81 -9.20 -0.40
N ARG A 68 4.58 -10.12 0.51
CA ARG A 68 3.25 -10.34 1.07
C ARG A 68 2.75 -9.10 1.76
N GLN A 69 1.60 -8.63 1.33
CA GLN A 69 0.94 -7.44 1.87
C GLN A 69 -0.50 -7.75 2.22
N THR A 70 -1.01 -7.06 3.21
CA THR A 70 -2.42 -7.14 3.57
C THR A 70 -3.21 -6.12 2.76
N TYR A 71 -4.26 -6.58 2.11
CA TYR A 71 -5.23 -5.76 1.42
C TYR A 71 -6.60 -5.91 2.08
N VAL A 72 -7.47 -4.96 1.82
CA VAL A 72 -8.83 -4.94 2.34
C VAL A 72 -9.78 -4.56 1.23
N ASN A 73 -10.80 -5.37 1.01
CA ASN A 73 -11.90 -5.05 0.11
C ASN A 73 -13.24 -5.19 0.84
N ARG A 74 -14.28 -4.58 0.29
CA ARG A 74 -15.62 -4.68 0.84
C ARG A 74 -16.17 -6.09 0.66
N LEU A 75 -16.81 -6.62 1.69
CA LEU A 75 -17.55 -7.88 1.65
C LEU A 75 -19.04 -7.59 1.76
N GLU A 76 -19.83 -8.23 0.91
CA GLU A 76 -21.27 -8.09 0.87
C GLU A 76 -21.95 -9.45 1.01
N PHE A 77 -23.16 -9.45 1.56
CA PHE A 77 -23.99 -10.63 1.68
C PHE A 77 -25.17 -10.57 0.71
N ASN A 78 -25.66 -11.73 0.32
CA ASN A 78 -26.93 -11.89 -0.33
C ASN A 78 -28.08 -11.85 0.72
N GLU A 79 -29.32 -11.75 0.27
CA GLU A 79 -30.49 -11.73 1.16
C GLU A 79 -30.63 -13.00 2.01
N ASP A 80 -30.12 -14.11 1.54
CA ASP A 80 -30.14 -15.40 2.25
C ASP A 80 -28.95 -15.58 3.23
N GLY A 81 -28.10 -14.55 3.36
CA GLY A 81 -26.93 -14.54 4.24
C GLY A 81 -25.68 -15.19 3.62
N THR A 82 -25.73 -15.66 2.39
CA THR A 82 -24.53 -16.14 1.69
C THR A 82 -23.61 -14.99 1.31
N ILE A 83 -22.30 -15.26 1.25
CA ILE A 83 -21.28 -14.26 0.90
C ILE A 83 -21.21 -14.10 -0.61
N ARG A 84 -21.29 -12.87 -1.09
CA ARG A 84 -20.96 -12.56 -2.49
C ARG A 84 -19.46 -12.68 -2.72
N PRO A 85 -19.01 -13.25 -3.87
CA PRO A 85 -17.60 -13.25 -4.20
C PRO A 85 -17.00 -11.83 -4.09
N VAL A 86 -15.94 -11.70 -3.32
CA VAL A 86 -15.30 -10.40 -3.10
C VAL A 86 -14.58 -9.95 -4.37
N LYS A 87 -14.95 -8.79 -4.88
CA LYS A 87 -14.22 -8.16 -5.97
C LYS A 87 -12.90 -7.62 -5.44
N LEU A 88 -11.82 -8.34 -5.74
CA LEU A 88 -10.48 -7.95 -5.31
C LEU A 88 -9.98 -6.73 -6.07
N SER A 89 -9.24 -5.87 -5.39
CA SER A 89 -8.49 -4.76 -6.01
C SER A 89 -7.33 -4.36 -5.12
N LEU A 90 -6.33 -3.73 -5.72
CA LEU A 90 -5.20 -3.16 -4.99
C LEU A 90 -5.48 -1.75 -4.45
N ASP A 91 -6.62 -1.15 -4.80
CA ASP A 91 -7.00 0.21 -4.39
C ASP A 91 -7.40 0.31 -2.91
N GLY A 92 -7.79 -0.84 -2.32
CA GLY A 92 -8.31 -0.86 -0.97
C GLY A 92 -9.71 -0.24 -0.85
N VAL A 93 -10.10 0.12 0.36
CA VAL A 93 -11.43 0.66 0.69
C VAL A 93 -11.41 2.14 1.06
N GLY A 94 -10.26 2.77 1.00
CA GLY A 94 -10.06 4.14 1.46
C GLY A 94 -10.21 4.28 2.99
N PRO A 95 -10.24 5.50 3.52
CA PRO A 95 -10.36 5.73 4.95
C PRO A 95 -11.72 5.28 5.45
N LEU A 96 -11.75 4.35 6.40
CA LEU A 96 -12.98 3.84 7.03
C LEU A 96 -13.75 4.91 7.80
N ARG A 97 -13.06 5.96 8.25
CA ARG A 97 -13.66 7.16 8.85
C ARG A 97 -13.12 8.42 8.19
N LYS A 98 -14.01 9.24 7.67
CA LYS A 98 -13.64 10.59 7.23
C LYS A 98 -13.24 11.42 8.45
N VAL A 99 -11.97 11.76 8.56
CA VAL A 99 -11.49 12.68 9.59
C VAL A 99 -11.90 14.10 9.21
N LYS A 100 -12.84 14.66 9.95
CA LYS A 100 -13.37 16.01 9.70
C LYS A 100 -12.24 17.05 9.68
N GLY A 101 -12.17 17.85 8.62
CA GLY A 101 -11.14 18.89 8.45
C GLY A 101 -9.80 18.44 7.88
N ARG A 102 -9.63 17.19 7.52
CA ARG A 102 -8.46 16.72 6.74
C ARG A 102 -8.84 16.62 5.26
N LYS A 103 -8.04 17.26 4.44
CA LYS A 103 -8.10 17.11 2.97
C LYS A 103 -6.72 16.63 2.54
N GLU A 104 -6.69 15.48 1.92
CA GLU A 104 -5.50 14.96 1.26
C GLU A 104 -5.07 15.90 0.13
N ILE A 105 -3.77 16.11 0.01
CA ILE A 105 -3.16 16.92 -1.04
C ILE A 105 -2.35 15.96 -1.90
N LYS A 106 -2.89 15.61 -3.05
CA LYS A 106 -2.16 14.80 -4.03
C LYS A 106 -1.05 15.60 -4.67
N ALA A 107 0.10 14.97 -4.89
CA ALA A 107 1.16 15.52 -5.71
C ALA A 107 0.71 15.61 -7.16
N ASP A 108 1.09 16.69 -7.84
CA ASP A 108 0.90 16.88 -9.28
C ASP A 108 1.94 16.06 -10.04
N THR A 109 3.15 16.05 -9.54
CA THR A 109 4.27 15.27 -10.09
C THR A 109 5.20 14.81 -8.96
N VAL A 110 5.75 13.60 -9.11
CA VAL A 110 6.77 13.05 -8.20
C VAL A 110 8.01 12.71 -9.02
N TYR A 111 9.18 13.14 -8.54
CA TYR A 111 10.47 12.83 -9.16
C TYR A 111 11.55 12.56 -8.11
N ALA A 112 12.63 11.93 -8.49
CA ALA A 112 13.64 11.42 -7.57
C ALA A 112 15.05 11.62 -8.08
N SER A 113 16.03 11.47 -7.18
CA SER A 113 17.46 11.45 -7.52
C SER A 113 17.81 10.36 -8.53
N SER A 114 17.19 9.19 -8.37
CA SER A 114 17.41 8.02 -9.22
C SER A 114 16.22 7.07 -9.13
N THR A 115 16.22 6.07 -10.00
CA THR A 115 15.25 4.98 -10.00
C THR A 115 15.97 3.66 -10.20
N ALA A 116 15.66 2.67 -9.36
CA ALA A 116 16.21 1.33 -9.50
C ALA A 116 15.82 0.69 -10.83
N ALA A 117 16.70 -0.14 -11.34
CA ALA A 117 16.40 -0.92 -12.54
C ALA A 117 15.16 -1.80 -12.33
N PRO A 118 14.35 -1.99 -13.37
CA PRO A 118 13.21 -2.88 -13.29
C PRO A 118 13.63 -4.30 -12.88
N LEU A 119 12.83 -4.94 -12.05
CA LEU A 119 13.05 -6.31 -11.61
C LEU A 119 12.13 -7.26 -12.38
N PHE A 120 12.72 -8.15 -13.13
CA PHE A 120 11.96 -9.24 -13.75
C PHE A 120 11.74 -10.35 -12.73
N ILE A 121 10.49 -10.77 -12.57
CA ILE A 121 10.08 -11.78 -11.61
C ILE A 121 9.64 -13.03 -12.34
N GLU A 122 10.43 -14.09 -12.16
CA GLU A 122 10.08 -15.43 -12.65
C GLU A 122 8.96 -16.01 -11.80
N PRO A 123 7.93 -16.62 -12.40
CA PRO A 123 6.89 -17.30 -11.66
C PRO A 123 7.46 -18.53 -10.93
N MET A 124 6.86 -18.87 -9.80
CA MET A 124 7.24 -20.09 -9.06
C MET A 124 6.76 -21.37 -9.74
N GLN A 125 5.74 -21.29 -10.54
CA GLN A 125 5.15 -22.37 -11.33
C GLN A 125 4.71 -21.83 -12.69
N ASP A 126 4.64 -22.73 -13.66
CA ASP A 126 4.33 -22.49 -15.06
C ASP A 126 3.44 -21.26 -15.35
N ASP A 127 4.05 -20.28 -15.97
CA ASP A 127 3.47 -19.13 -16.69
C ASP A 127 2.48 -18.20 -15.97
N LEU A 128 2.20 -18.41 -14.70
CA LEU A 128 1.08 -17.73 -14.06
C LEU A 128 1.32 -16.25 -13.76
N CYS A 129 2.54 -15.77 -13.58
CA CYS A 129 2.78 -14.38 -13.19
C CYS A 129 4.12 -13.83 -13.64
N ARG A 130 4.46 -14.01 -14.89
CA ARG A 130 5.61 -13.29 -15.47
C ARG A 130 5.29 -11.80 -15.47
N ARG A 131 6.03 -11.04 -14.68
CA ARG A 131 5.87 -9.58 -14.66
C ARG A 131 7.19 -8.89 -14.41
N THR A 132 7.29 -7.69 -14.92
CA THR A 132 8.37 -6.78 -14.61
C THR A 132 7.90 -5.78 -13.58
N GLU A 133 8.62 -5.67 -12.48
CA GLU A 133 8.36 -4.69 -11.44
C GLU A 133 9.15 -3.42 -11.74
N TYR A 134 8.43 -2.30 -11.81
CA TYR A 134 9.01 -0.98 -11.99
C TYR A 134 9.01 -0.23 -10.66
N PHE A 135 9.94 0.73 -10.51
CA PHE A 135 10.15 1.47 -9.26
C PHE A 135 10.11 2.98 -9.48
N VAL A 136 9.23 3.43 -10.36
CA VAL A 136 9.16 4.84 -10.74
C VAL A 136 8.70 5.74 -9.58
N PRO A 137 9.17 7.01 -9.53
CA PRO A 137 8.86 7.92 -8.43
C PRO A 137 7.37 8.12 -8.18
N ALA A 138 6.56 8.15 -9.23
CA ALA A 138 5.11 8.34 -9.12
C ALA A 138 4.41 7.28 -8.28
N PHE A 139 4.98 6.07 -8.17
CA PHE A 139 4.44 4.99 -7.34
C PHE A 139 4.50 5.26 -5.84
N ALA A 140 5.26 6.25 -5.41
CA ALA A 140 5.27 6.68 -4.02
C ALA A 140 4.10 7.59 -3.63
N ALA A 141 3.21 7.92 -4.54
CA ALA A 141 2.06 8.81 -4.30
C ALA A 141 0.87 8.45 -5.21
N ASP A 142 0.71 7.17 -5.54
CA ASP A 142 -0.37 6.68 -6.42
C ASP A 142 -1.58 6.13 -5.64
N GLY A 143 -1.48 6.06 -4.31
CA GLY A 143 -2.52 5.55 -3.44
C GLY A 143 -2.56 4.02 -3.37
N LEU A 144 -1.54 3.32 -3.87
CA LEU A 144 -1.50 1.87 -3.96
C LEU A 144 -0.36 1.27 -3.13
N ASN A 145 -0.67 0.29 -2.29
CA ASN A 145 0.35 -0.44 -1.54
C ASN A 145 1.07 -1.53 -2.37
N GLY A 146 0.65 -1.75 -3.62
CA GLY A 146 1.25 -2.74 -4.51
C GLY A 146 2.44 -2.22 -5.31
N SER A 147 2.60 -0.93 -5.40
CA SER A 147 3.64 -0.21 -6.13
C SER A 147 4.57 0.53 -5.16
N ARG A 148 5.78 0.85 -5.59
CA ARG A 148 6.74 1.63 -4.80
C ARG A 148 7.81 2.27 -5.66
N TRP A 149 8.36 3.37 -5.17
CA TRP A 149 9.63 3.86 -5.65
C TRP A 149 10.79 3.20 -4.94
N MET A 150 11.88 2.97 -5.67
CA MET A 150 13.18 2.57 -5.14
C MET A 150 14.28 3.40 -5.80
N ALA A 151 15.22 3.89 -5.00
CA ALA A 151 16.42 4.51 -5.54
C ALA A 151 17.34 3.47 -6.22
N ALA A 152 18.11 3.89 -7.22
CA ALA A 152 19.10 3.03 -7.84
C ALA A 152 20.19 2.60 -6.84
N GLU A 153 20.71 1.40 -7.05
CA GLU A 153 21.87 0.93 -6.31
C GLU A 153 23.06 1.87 -6.57
N GLY A 154 23.75 2.24 -5.51
CA GLY A 154 24.90 3.15 -5.60
C GLY A 154 24.55 4.65 -5.59
N ASP A 155 23.29 5.03 -5.61
CA ASP A 155 22.89 6.42 -5.38
C ASP A 155 23.33 6.85 -3.98
N LYS A 156 24.15 7.90 -3.90
CA LYS A 156 24.74 8.42 -2.64
C LYS A 156 23.92 9.55 -2.02
N ASP A 157 23.05 10.16 -2.79
CA ASP A 157 22.20 11.27 -2.35
C ASP A 157 20.74 11.00 -2.71
N LYS A 158 20.12 10.09 -1.98
CA LYS A 158 18.81 9.51 -2.23
C LYS A 158 17.70 10.44 -1.78
N TRP A 159 16.95 10.97 -2.72
CA TRP A 159 15.82 11.84 -2.42
C TRP A 159 14.64 11.61 -3.35
N LEU A 160 13.46 11.94 -2.85
CA LEU A 160 12.19 11.93 -3.56
C LEU A 160 11.52 13.29 -3.36
N VAL A 161 11.01 13.89 -4.44
CA VAL A 161 10.33 15.20 -4.42
C VAL A 161 8.90 15.06 -4.91
N ALA A 162 7.97 15.63 -4.17
CA ALA A 162 6.59 15.85 -4.56
C ALA A 162 6.39 17.33 -4.92
N ASP A 163 6.02 17.64 -6.17
CA ASP A 163 5.51 18.94 -6.59
C ASP A 163 3.99 18.93 -6.39
N LEU A 164 3.48 19.83 -5.59
CA LEU A 164 2.06 19.97 -5.29
C LEU A 164 1.31 20.85 -6.32
N GLY A 165 1.98 21.21 -7.45
CA GLY A 165 1.48 22.04 -8.53
C GLY A 165 1.32 23.51 -8.17
N ARG A 166 1.12 23.83 -6.89
CA ARG A 166 0.98 25.17 -6.33
C ARG A 166 1.33 25.21 -4.85
N ILE A 167 1.50 26.38 -4.30
CA ILE A 167 1.77 26.55 -2.86
C ILE A 167 0.56 26.07 -2.04
N ARG A 168 0.83 25.14 -1.11
CA ARG A 168 -0.14 24.55 -0.19
C ARG A 168 0.31 24.72 1.26
N LYS A 169 -0.64 24.83 2.17
CA LYS A 169 -0.37 24.73 3.61
C LYS A 169 -0.37 23.26 3.99
N ILE A 170 0.80 22.75 4.35
CA ILE A 170 0.97 21.37 4.78
C ILE A 170 0.84 21.32 6.30
N ARG A 171 0.12 20.34 6.80
CA ARG A 171 -0.09 20.12 8.24
C ARG A 171 0.46 18.79 8.70
N ARG A 172 0.52 17.82 7.80
CA ARG A 172 0.93 16.46 8.09
C ARG A 172 1.51 15.82 6.84
N SER A 173 2.51 15.01 7.01
CA SER A 173 3.11 14.13 6.01
C SER A 173 3.27 12.76 6.62
N GLU A 174 2.93 11.73 5.88
CA GLU A 174 3.05 10.32 6.29
C GLU A 174 3.83 9.58 5.23
N ILE A 175 4.97 9.00 5.60
CA ILE A 175 5.86 8.31 4.68
C ILE A 175 5.95 6.84 5.08
N TYR A 176 5.56 5.96 4.16
CA TYR A 176 5.64 4.51 4.30
C TYR A 176 6.87 4.00 3.57
N PHE A 177 7.97 3.87 4.28
CA PHE A 177 9.21 3.35 3.70
C PHE A 177 9.17 1.85 3.47
N VAL A 178 9.97 1.41 2.50
CA VAL A 178 10.23 -0.01 2.27
C VAL A 178 11.09 -0.57 3.41
N ARG A 179 10.78 -1.77 3.91
CA ARG A 179 11.42 -2.43 5.05
C ARG A 179 11.46 -1.59 6.32
N PRO A 180 10.32 -1.20 6.87
CA PRO A 180 10.27 -0.33 8.06
C PRO A 180 10.98 -0.94 9.28
N THR A 181 11.07 -2.27 9.37
CA THR A 181 11.76 -2.98 10.45
C THR A 181 13.29 -2.84 10.41
N ALA A 182 13.87 -2.42 9.30
CA ALA A 182 15.29 -2.09 9.21
C ALA A 182 15.60 -0.69 9.76
N GLY A 183 14.56 0.12 9.92
CA GLY A 183 14.67 1.50 10.35
C GLY A 183 15.08 2.47 9.24
N HIS A 184 14.72 3.74 9.43
CA HIS A 184 15.07 4.82 8.52
C HIS A 184 15.47 6.07 9.29
N ALA A 185 16.39 6.84 8.72
CA ALA A 185 16.69 8.22 9.08
C ALA A 185 16.58 9.07 7.81
N TYR A 186 15.95 10.24 7.93
CA TYR A 186 15.69 11.10 6.76
C TYR A 186 15.46 12.55 7.18
N GLN A 187 15.57 13.44 6.22
CA GLN A 187 15.16 14.85 6.35
C GLN A 187 13.95 15.10 5.44
N LEU A 188 12.92 15.73 5.99
CA LEU A 188 11.83 16.31 5.21
C LEU A 188 12.10 17.79 5.04
N GLU A 189 12.12 18.24 3.80
CA GLU A 189 12.43 19.62 3.42
C GLU A 189 11.30 20.19 2.59
N GLY A 190 11.05 21.47 2.73
CA GLY A 190 10.05 22.20 1.96
C GLY A 190 10.67 23.33 1.16
N SER A 191 10.09 23.61 -0.02
CA SER A 191 10.50 24.68 -0.92
C SER A 191 9.31 25.36 -1.57
N LEU A 192 9.48 26.65 -1.94
CA LEU A 192 8.53 27.41 -2.73
C LEU A 192 8.85 27.39 -4.23
N ASP A 193 10.14 27.26 -4.56
CA ASP A 193 10.71 27.43 -5.90
C ASP A 193 11.37 26.16 -6.47
N GLY A 194 11.51 25.11 -5.64
CA GLY A 194 12.18 23.86 -6.02
C GLY A 194 13.71 23.92 -5.98
N THR A 195 14.29 25.07 -5.61
CA THR A 195 15.74 25.31 -5.57
C THR A 195 16.25 25.60 -4.16
N THR A 196 15.50 26.39 -3.41
CA THR A 196 15.82 26.76 -2.03
C THR A 196 15.04 25.87 -1.06
N TRP A 197 15.78 25.03 -0.31
CA TRP A 197 15.18 24.02 0.57
C TRP A 197 15.40 24.38 2.04
N ARG A 198 14.39 24.10 2.86
CA ARG A 198 14.44 24.28 4.31
C ARG A 198 13.92 23.02 5.00
N LYS A 199 14.66 22.52 5.99
CA LYS A 199 14.21 21.39 6.82
C LYS A 199 12.90 21.76 7.51
N CYS A 200 11.90 20.90 7.40
CA CYS A 200 10.57 21.07 8.00
C CYS A 200 10.08 19.81 8.72
N GLY A 201 10.86 18.74 8.74
CA GLY A 201 10.58 17.48 9.42
C GLY A 201 11.73 16.49 9.29
N GLY A 202 11.42 15.22 9.57
CA GLY A 202 12.39 14.14 9.58
C GLY A 202 13.17 14.02 10.88
N HIS A 203 14.04 13.02 10.96
CA HIS A 203 14.88 12.73 12.10
C HIS A 203 16.20 12.12 11.64
N ASP A 204 17.26 12.34 12.42
CA ASP A 204 18.60 11.90 12.08
C ASP A 204 18.97 10.56 12.76
N ASP A 205 18.16 10.09 13.70
CA ASP A 205 18.28 8.78 14.35
C ASP A 205 17.48 7.70 13.57
N LEU A 206 17.99 6.47 13.62
CA LEU A 206 17.36 5.33 12.96
C LEU A 206 16.10 4.90 13.72
N ARG A 207 14.94 5.00 13.11
CA ARG A 207 13.65 4.61 13.72
C ARG A 207 12.94 3.53 12.93
N MET A 208 12.48 2.50 13.64
CA MET A 208 11.66 1.40 13.12
C MET A 208 10.18 1.71 13.37
N GLN A 209 9.57 2.43 12.44
CA GLN A 209 8.14 2.76 12.49
C GLN A 209 7.52 2.80 11.09
N SER A 210 6.22 2.69 11.00
CA SER A 210 5.46 2.87 9.75
C SER A 210 4.04 3.29 10.08
N PRO A 211 3.54 4.41 9.53
CA PRO A 211 4.32 5.39 8.78
C PRO A 211 5.24 6.23 9.66
N HIS A 212 6.22 6.88 9.02
CA HIS A 212 6.89 8.03 9.61
C HIS A 212 6.02 9.26 9.44
N VAL A 213 5.75 9.96 10.53
CA VAL A 213 4.80 11.07 10.56
C VAL A 213 5.50 12.36 10.94
N ASP A 214 5.37 13.35 10.07
CA ASP A 214 5.84 14.72 10.30
C ASP A 214 4.69 15.71 10.31
N GLU A 215 4.88 16.83 11.01
CA GLU A 215 3.96 17.97 11.01
C GLU A 215 4.68 19.22 10.49
N PRO A 216 4.96 19.31 9.18
CA PRO A 216 5.64 20.45 8.60
C PRO A 216 4.80 21.71 8.74
N LYS A 217 5.30 22.67 9.54
CA LYS A 217 4.61 23.94 9.79
C LYS A 217 4.99 24.95 8.73
N GLY A 218 4.26 24.98 7.61
CA GLY A 218 4.58 25.91 6.54
C GLY A 218 3.66 25.86 5.35
N LYS A 219 4.01 26.70 4.37
CA LYS A 219 3.43 26.69 3.03
C LYS A 219 4.53 26.32 2.05
N TYR A 220 4.29 25.31 1.23
CA TYR A 220 5.28 24.78 0.29
C TYR A 220 4.58 24.47 -1.04
N ARG A 221 5.31 24.59 -2.14
CA ARG A 221 4.93 23.97 -3.40
C ARG A 221 5.60 22.60 -3.56
N PHE A 222 6.86 22.50 -3.09
CA PHE A 222 7.62 21.27 -3.19
C PHE A 222 7.94 20.74 -1.78
N LEU A 223 7.83 19.43 -1.63
CA LEU A 223 8.35 18.71 -0.48
C LEU A 223 9.40 17.71 -0.96
N ARG A 224 10.47 17.55 -0.20
CA ARG A 224 11.54 16.59 -0.49
C ARG A 224 11.83 15.72 0.72
N VAL A 225 11.83 14.41 0.52
CA VAL A 225 12.34 13.43 1.47
C VAL A 225 13.75 13.07 1.04
N ARG A 226 14.73 13.29 1.91
CA ARG A 226 16.12 12.95 1.68
C ARG A 226 16.54 11.88 2.68
N ILE A 227 16.83 10.67 2.19
CA ILE A 227 17.06 9.48 3.01
C ILE A 227 18.55 9.36 3.30
N SER A 228 18.92 9.46 4.57
CA SER A 228 20.31 9.33 5.02
C SER A 228 20.68 7.90 5.39
N GLU A 229 19.76 7.17 6.01
CA GLU A 229 19.96 5.78 6.41
C GLU A 229 18.71 4.92 6.14
N GLY A 230 18.92 3.63 5.95
CA GLY A 230 17.88 2.66 5.63
C GLY A 230 17.74 2.37 4.14
N VAL A 231 16.75 1.57 3.80
CA VAL A 231 16.45 1.19 2.41
C VAL A 231 15.76 2.36 1.71
N ALA A 232 16.39 2.90 0.68
CA ALA A 232 15.84 4.03 -0.05
C ALA A 232 14.72 3.57 -1.00
N GLY A 233 13.54 3.47 -0.45
CA GLY A 233 12.32 3.14 -1.16
C GLY A 233 11.09 3.58 -0.37
N VAL A 234 10.05 3.97 -1.08
CA VAL A 234 8.80 4.48 -0.52
C VAL A 234 7.64 3.74 -1.17
N TRP A 235 6.80 3.12 -0.33
CA TRP A 235 5.54 2.53 -0.75
C TRP A 235 4.50 3.62 -1.03
N GLU A 236 4.37 4.55 -0.07
CA GLU A 236 3.36 5.61 -0.17
C GLU A 236 3.80 6.84 0.64
N TRP A 237 3.50 8.01 0.12
CA TRP A 237 3.75 9.30 0.75
C TRP A 237 2.48 10.17 0.70
N ASN A 238 1.78 10.29 1.86
CA ASN A 238 0.54 11.03 2.07
C ASN A 238 0.77 12.36 2.80
#